data_29f0abe4b6f8d63bc38380dcf5aeadcb
#
_entry.id   29f0abe4b6f8d63bc38380dcf5aeadcb
#
_cell.length_a   1.000
_cell.length_b   1.000
_cell.length_c   1.000
_cell.angle_alpha   90.00
_cell.angle_beta   90.00
_cell.angle_gamma   90.00
#
_symmetry.space_group_name_H-M   'P 1'
#
loop_
_entity.id
_entity.type
_entity.pdbx_description
1 polymer ?
#
loop_
_entity_poly.entity_id
_entity_poly.type
_entity_poly.pdbx_seq_one_letter_code
_entity_poly.pdbx_strand_id
1 'polypeptide(L)'
;GSEMCIRDKIRRGEMQKLMPTLAWMAGCKIGTNVSMDDFGTYMSYQDFKYYEPKEQRLNKVCFITSNKKFTRGHRDRVNFANKILKNHIDLIDIYGNGYNPIDDKLEVLSKYKYVLAIENGLCMDYWTEKLADSYLAGCHPIYYGCPNISDYFEQDSMTKVNIRDYNGTINTIKDIIERDVFSTSREAVLTARNQVLDEYNMFNLIANEVSKIDSYNYLIEKMSLPEIIYPMKYNLKDLVLYKLARLFNIVL
;
A
#
# COMPACT_ATOMS: atom_id res chain seq x y z
N GLY A 1 1.82 12.48 9.16
CA GLY A 1 0.92 13.10 8.27
C GLY A 1 1.36 12.97 6.84
N SER A 2 0.85 12.03 6.12
CA SER A 2 1.17 11.75 4.74
C SER A 2 0.49 12.72 3.79
N GLU A 3 0.99 13.94 3.68
CA GLU A 3 0.74 14.76 2.52
C GLU A 3 1.83 14.51 1.48
N MET A 4 1.78 13.36 0.84
CA MET A 4 2.40 13.26 -0.47
C MET A 4 1.52 14.03 -1.45
N CYS A 5 1.82 15.29 -1.56
CA CYS A 5 1.17 16.24 -2.42
C CYS A 5 1.28 15.78 -3.89
N ILE A 6 0.23 16.00 -4.67
CA ILE A 6 0.18 15.77 -6.13
C ILE A 6 1.38 16.40 -6.87
N ARG A 7 1.93 17.50 -6.36
CA ARG A 7 3.15 18.15 -6.85
C ARG A 7 4.40 17.27 -6.81
N ASP A 8 4.47 16.37 -5.84
CA ASP A 8 5.57 15.43 -5.72
C ASP A 8 5.46 14.25 -6.70
N LYS A 9 4.27 13.98 -7.24
CA LYS A 9 4.06 12.89 -8.20
C LYS A 9 4.84 13.07 -9.50
N ILE A 10 4.93 14.31 -10.00
CA ILE A 10 5.61 14.60 -11.28
C ILE A 10 7.13 14.54 -11.12
N ARG A 11 7.67 14.99 -9.98
CA ARG A 11 9.12 14.95 -9.69
C ARG A 11 9.62 13.59 -9.18
N ARG A 12 8.70 12.73 -8.72
CA ARG A 12 9.02 11.42 -8.12
C ARG A 12 8.81 10.24 -9.06
N GLY A 13 8.39 10.45 -10.30
CA GLY A 13 8.11 9.36 -11.25
C GLY A 13 9.24 8.34 -11.33
N GLU A 14 10.48 8.81 -11.40
CA GLU A 14 11.65 7.92 -11.43
C GLU A 14 11.90 7.25 -10.05
N MET A 15 11.83 8.00 -8.95
CA MET A 15 11.97 7.42 -7.62
C MET A 15 10.84 6.44 -7.29
N GLN A 16 9.62 6.73 -7.72
CA GLN A 16 8.48 5.84 -7.52
C GLN A 16 8.66 4.52 -8.28
N LYS A 17 9.26 4.56 -9.46
CA LYS A 17 9.61 3.37 -10.24
C LYS A 17 10.71 2.55 -9.57
N LEU A 18 11.71 3.22 -8.98
CA LEU A 18 12.82 2.56 -8.27
C LEU A 18 12.40 2.00 -6.91
N MET A 19 11.48 2.68 -6.22
CA MET A 19 11.06 2.35 -4.85
C MET A 19 9.54 2.40 -4.71
N PRO A 20 8.80 1.48 -5.35
CA PRO A 20 7.32 1.52 -5.38
C PRO A 20 6.70 1.31 -3.99
N THR A 21 7.41 0.66 -3.08
CA THR A 21 6.89 0.36 -1.73
C THR A 21 7.63 1.09 -0.62
N LEU A 22 7.93 2.36 -0.80
CA LEU A 22 8.66 3.18 0.20
C LEU A 22 8.16 3.05 1.65
N ALA A 23 6.90 2.68 1.83
CA ALA A 23 6.30 2.56 3.15
C ALA A 23 6.60 1.24 3.86
N TRP A 24 7.17 0.24 3.14
CA TRP A 24 7.52 -1.03 3.75
C TRP A 24 9.03 -1.08 4.06
N MET A 25 9.36 -1.40 5.30
CA MET A 25 10.72 -1.61 5.78
C MET A 25 10.76 -2.84 6.68
N ALA A 26 11.84 -3.62 6.59
CA ALA A 26 12.08 -4.70 7.53
C ALA A 26 12.09 -4.16 8.98
N GLY A 27 11.40 -4.86 9.88
CA GLY A 27 11.31 -4.46 11.27
C GLY A 27 10.19 -3.47 11.60
N CYS A 28 9.32 -3.14 10.65
CA CYS A 28 8.12 -2.35 10.90
C CYS A 28 6.91 -3.25 11.10
N LYS A 29 5.99 -2.85 11.97
CA LYS A 29 4.66 -3.47 12.03
C LYS A 29 3.97 -3.32 10.69
N ILE A 30 3.32 -4.38 10.20
CA ILE A 30 2.49 -4.30 9.02
C ILE A 30 1.42 -3.23 9.24
N GLY A 31 1.56 -2.13 8.50
CA GLY A 31 0.51 -1.12 8.32
C GLY A 31 0.11 -0.30 9.51
N THR A 32 0.84 -0.28 10.59
CA THR A 32 0.65 0.71 11.64
C THR A 32 1.38 2.00 11.26
N ASN A 33 0.76 3.16 11.53
CA ASN A 33 1.49 4.41 11.59
C ASN A 33 2.47 4.27 12.76
N VAL A 34 3.71 3.94 12.47
CA VAL A 34 4.75 3.82 13.46
C VAL A 34 4.98 5.22 14.00
N SER A 35 4.54 5.49 15.23
CA SER A 35 5.16 6.55 16.01
C SER A 35 6.55 6.07 16.38
N MET A 36 7.52 6.97 16.46
CA MET A 36 8.89 6.60 16.88
C MET A 36 8.95 5.96 18.28
N ASP A 37 7.86 6.00 19.03
CA ASP A 37 7.71 5.47 20.37
C ASP A 37 7.24 4.00 20.43
N ASP A 38 6.87 3.41 19.29
CA ASP A 38 6.23 2.07 19.20
C ASP A 38 7.21 0.95 18.82
N PHE A 39 8.43 0.97 19.35
CA PHE A 39 9.48 -0.03 19.03
C PHE A 39 9.26 -1.44 19.62
N GLY A 40 8.15 -1.70 20.31
CA GLY A 40 8.05 -2.86 21.20
C GLY A 40 7.66 -4.21 20.57
N THR A 41 7.04 -4.27 19.38
CA THR A 41 6.46 -5.53 18.85
C THR A 41 6.49 -5.61 17.33
N TYR A 42 7.68 -5.43 16.73
CA TYR A 42 7.85 -5.52 15.29
C TYR A 42 8.34 -6.90 14.86
N MET A 43 7.78 -7.42 13.77
CA MET A 43 8.36 -8.57 13.11
C MET A 43 9.60 -8.11 12.34
N SER A 44 10.74 -8.77 12.58
CA SER A 44 11.94 -8.61 11.78
C SER A 44 11.76 -9.24 10.38
N TYR A 45 12.70 -8.98 9.46
CA TYR A 45 12.75 -9.69 8.19
C TYR A 45 12.78 -11.21 8.39
N GLN A 46 13.55 -11.69 9.36
CA GLN A 46 13.63 -13.13 9.67
C GLN A 46 12.31 -13.67 10.18
N ASP A 47 11.61 -12.93 11.05
CA ASP A 47 10.29 -13.34 11.53
C ASP A 47 9.31 -13.48 10.37
N PHE A 48 9.32 -12.55 9.41
CA PHE A 48 8.50 -12.66 8.20
C PHE A 48 8.90 -13.85 7.32
N LYS A 49 10.19 -14.14 7.19
CA LYS A 49 10.67 -15.30 6.42
C LYS A 49 10.17 -16.61 7.00
N TYR A 50 10.15 -16.73 8.32
CA TYR A 50 9.67 -17.92 9.04
C TYR A 50 8.16 -17.92 9.33
N TYR A 51 7.48 -16.79 9.10
CA TYR A 51 6.05 -16.72 9.28
C TYR A 51 5.34 -17.56 8.22
N GLU A 52 4.64 -18.59 8.67
CA GLU A 52 3.79 -19.42 7.83
C GLU A 52 2.35 -18.91 7.89
N PRO A 53 1.82 -18.37 6.79
CA PRO A 53 0.44 -17.94 6.74
C PRO A 53 -0.51 -19.13 6.97
N LYS A 54 -1.42 -19.01 7.95
CA LYS A 54 -2.41 -20.04 8.28
C LYS A 54 -3.24 -20.40 7.06
N GLU A 55 -3.54 -21.68 6.88
CA GLU A 55 -4.41 -22.16 5.81
C GLU A 55 -5.89 -21.96 6.15
N GLN A 56 -6.26 -22.24 7.40
CA GLN A 56 -7.64 -22.10 7.85
C GLN A 56 -8.00 -20.64 8.10
N ARG A 57 -8.82 -20.08 7.20
CA ARG A 57 -9.20 -18.66 7.18
C ARG A 57 -10.68 -18.49 6.86
N LEU A 58 -11.22 -17.34 7.26
CA LEU A 58 -12.58 -16.95 6.91
C LEU A 58 -12.70 -16.77 5.38
N ASN A 59 -13.72 -17.37 4.80
CA ASN A 59 -14.06 -17.21 3.39
C ASN A 59 -14.80 -15.88 3.15
N LYS A 60 -14.18 -14.79 3.58
CA LYS A 60 -14.67 -13.40 3.55
C LYS A 60 -13.56 -12.46 3.12
N VAL A 61 -13.92 -11.23 2.85
CA VAL A 61 -12.99 -10.16 2.49
C VAL A 61 -12.75 -9.25 3.69
N CYS A 62 -11.48 -8.96 3.97
CA CYS A 62 -11.07 -7.91 4.89
C CYS A 62 -10.80 -6.61 4.13
N PHE A 63 -11.32 -5.49 4.60
CA PHE A 63 -11.02 -4.17 4.08
C PHE A 63 -10.50 -3.26 5.20
N ILE A 64 -9.19 -3.00 5.22
CA ILE A 64 -8.58 -2.07 6.17
C ILE A 64 -8.51 -0.70 5.53
N THR A 65 -9.22 0.27 6.09
CA THR A 65 -9.29 1.64 5.55
C THR A 65 -9.46 2.67 6.66
N SER A 66 -9.50 3.94 6.29
CA SER A 66 -9.79 5.04 7.21
C SER A 66 -10.88 5.94 6.65
N ASN A 67 -11.53 6.70 7.52
CA ASN A 67 -12.56 7.68 7.16
C ASN A 67 -11.98 9.02 6.66
N LYS A 68 -10.67 9.11 6.38
CA LYS A 68 -10.01 10.30 5.83
C LYS A 68 -10.58 10.65 4.45
N LYS A 69 -10.77 11.96 4.17
CA LYS A 69 -11.41 12.47 2.93
C LYS A 69 -10.58 13.53 2.21
N PHE A 70 -9.26 13.60 2.44
CA PHE A 70 -8.41 14.70 1.95
C PHE A 70 -8.27 14.72 0.43
N THR A 71 -8.11 13.57 -0.21
CA THR A 71 -7.95 13.46 -1.66
C THR A 71 -9.18 12.82 -2.30
N ARG A 72 -9.26 12.86 -3.65
CA ARG A 72 -10.30 12.16 -4.41
C ARG A 72 -10.29 10.66 -4.10
N GLY A 73 -9.11 10.03 -4.08
CA GLY A 73 -9.01 8.60 -3.79
C GLY A 73 -9.44 8.25 -2.36
N HIS A 74 -9.19 9.12 -1.37
CA HIS A 74 -9.74 8.93 -0.04
C HIS A 74 -11.27 8.98 -0.05
N ARG A 75 -11.88 9.94 -0.77
CA ARG A 75 -13.33 10.03 -0.88
C ARG A 75 -13.94 8.84 -1.60
N ASP A 76 -13.31 8.39 -2.70
CA ASP A 76 -13.75 7.21 -3.44
C ASP A 76 -13.77 5.96 -2.53
N ARG A 77 -12.71 5.76 -1.72
CA ARG A 77 -12.64 4.65 -0.74
C ARG A 77 -13.71 4.76 0.36
N VAL A 78 -13.90 5.93 0.94
CA VAL A 78 -14.94 6.14 1.98
C VAL A 78 -16.32 5.89 1.40
N ASN A 79 -16.60 6.37 0.18
CA ASN A 79 -17.88 6.13 -0.48
C ASN A 79 -18.09 4.63 -0.76
N PHE A 80 -17.06 3.93 -1.19
CA PHE A 80 -17.09 2.49 -1.40
C PHE A 80 -17.35 1.74 -0.10
N ALA A 81 -16.61 2.07 0.99
CA ALA A 81 -16.80 1.51 2.32
C ALA A 81 -18.23 1.71 2.85
N ASN A 82 -18.78 2.92 2.69
CA ASN A 82 -20.14 3.23 3.14
C ASN A 82 -21.21 2.43 2.39
N LYS A 83 -20.99 2.14 1.10
CA LYS A 83 -21.91 1.26 0.34
C LYS A 83 -21.83 -0.18 0.82
N ILE A 84 -20.62 -0.66 1.16
CA ILE A 84 -20.43 -2.00 1.73
C ILE A 84 -21.17 -2.12 3.06
N LEU A 85 -21.00 -1.15 3.98
CA LEU A 85 -21.66 -1.15 5.29
C LEU A 85 -23.19 -1.22 5.20
N LYS A 86 -23.76 -0.69 4.12
CA LYS A 86 -25.21 -0.70 3.92
C LYS A 86 -25.72 -2.02 3.32
N ASN A 87 -24.93 -2.67 2.48
CA ASN A 87 -25.45 -3.69 1.57
C ASN A 87 -24.72 -5.03 1.62
N HIS A 88 -23.48 -5.11 2.16
CA HIS A 88 -22.60 -6.27 2.02
C HIS A 88 -21.70 -6.53 3.25
N ILE A 89 -22.19 -6.27 4.46
CA ILE A 89 -21.48 -6.56 5.72
C ILE A 89 -21.33 -8.06 5.98
N ASP A 90 -22.15 -8.87 5.35
CA ASP A 90 -22.05 -10.33 5.35
C ASP A 90 -20.83 -10.84 4.57
N LEU A 91 -20.42 -10.11 3.54
CA LEU A 91 -19.36 -10.46 2.61
C LEU A 91 -18.01 -9.83 2.96
N ILE A 92 -18.02 -8.59 3.45
CA ILE A 92 -16.81 -7.76 3.65
C ILE A 92 -16.82 -7.14 5.05
N ASP A 93 -15.81 -7.45 5.84
CA ASP A 93 -15.59 -6.82 7.13
C ASP A 93 -14.66 -5.61 6.98
N ILE A 94 -15.03 -4.47 7.58
CA ILE A 94 -14.28 -3.21 7.48
C ILE A 94 -13.61 -2.86 8.81
N TYR A 95 -12.31 -2.57 8.73
CA TYR A 95 -11.46 -2.21 9.86
C TYR A 95 -10.72 -0.90 9.63
N GLY A 96 -10.22 -0.34 10.73
CA GLY A 96 -9.36 0.84 10.74
C GLY A 96 -10.01 2.08 11.33
N ASN A 97 -9.32 3.21 11.22
CA ASN A 97 -9.74 4.44 11.88
C ASN A 97 -11.08 4.96 11.33
N GLY A 98 -12.05 5.11 12.23
CA GLY A 98 -13.43 5.50 11.90
C GLY A 98 -14.35 4.32 11.54
N TYR A 99 -13.86 3.10 11.67
CA TYR A 99 -14.56 1.82 11.57
C TYR A 99 -14.21 0.95 12.79
N ASN A 100 -14.06 -0.36 12.64
CA ASN A 100 -13.58 -1.21 13.72
C ASN A 100 -12.08 -0.96 13.93
N PRO A 101 -11.63 -0.37 15.04
CA PRO A 101 -10.22 -0.09 15.28
C PRO A 101 -9.41 -1.38 15.39
N ILE A 102 -8.14 -1.33 15.00
CA ILE A 102 -7.21 -2.45 15.09
C ILE A 102 -5.84 -1.95 15.58
N ASP A 103 -5.17 -2.76 16.36
CA ASP A 103 -3.82 -2.48 16.85
C ASP A 103 -2.75 -3.04 15.91
N ASP A 104 -2.99 -4.22 15.35
CA ASP A 104 -2.08 -4.89 14.42
C ASP A 104 -2.84 -5.39 13.17
N LYS A 105 -2.36 -5.00 11.98
CA LYS A 105 -2.96 -5.44 10.72
C LYS A 105 -2.71 -6.93 10.45
N LEU A 106 -1.55 -7.47 10.80
CA LEU A 106 -1.24 -8.87 10.54
C LEU A 106 -2.19 -9.79 11.31
N GLU A 107 -2.49 -9.44 12.56
CA GLU A 107 -3.44 -10.18 13.39
C GLU A 107 -4.82 -10.26 12.75
N VAL A 108 -5.27 -9.18 12.13
CA VAL A 108 -6.55 -9.15 11.43
C VAL A 108 -6.48 -9.85 10.08
N LEU A 109 -5.51 -9.47 9.22
CA LEU A 109 -5.36 -10.00 7.87
C LEU A 109 -5.20 -11.52 7.86
N SER A 110 -4.46 -12.07 8.83
CA SER A 110 -4.23 -13.52 8.94
C SER A 110 -5.49 -14.37 9.12
N LYS A 111 -6.62 -13.73 9.46
CA LYS A 111 -7.92 -14.41 9.65
C LYS A 111 -8.71 -14.55 8.34
N TYR A 112 -8.32 -13.86 7.25
CA TYR A 112 -9.09 -13.75 6.01
C TYR A 112 -8.39 -14.37 4.81
N LYS A 113 -9.16 -14.95 3.90
CA LYS A 113 -8.65 -15.42 2.60
C LYS A 113 -8.34 -14.25 1.68
N TYR A 114 -9.20 -13.22 1.67
CA TYR A 114 -9.18 -12.11 0.71
C TYR A 114 -9.03 -10.77 1.40
N VAL A 115 -8.33 -9.85 0.76
CA VAL A 115 -8.11 -8.48 1.26
C VAL A 115 -8.37 -7.46 0.16
N LEU A 116 -9.21 -6.45 0.43
CA LEU A 116 -9.36 -5.28 -0.43
C LEU A 116 -8.17 -4.33 -0.24
N ALA A 117 -7.26 -4.34 -1.20
CA ALA A 117 -6.11 -3.45 -1.24
C ALA A 117 -6.37 -2.29 -2.22
N ILE A 118 -6.84 -1.16 -1.68
CA ILE A 118 -7.24 0.02 -2.47
C ILE A 118 -6.28 1.17 -2.24
N GLU A 119 -5.58 1.59 -3.28
CA GLU A 119 -4.65 2.71 -3.24
C GLU A 119 -5.36 4.07 -3.19
N ASN A 120 -4.62 5.11 -2.79
CA ASN A 120 -5.12 6.48 -2.74
C ASN A 120 -5.25 7.14 -4.12
N GLY A 121 -4.76 6.50 -5.17
CA GLY A 121 -4.81 7.00 -6.53
C GLY A 121 -4.38 5.97 -7.56
N LEU A 122 -4.73 6.24 -8.81
CA LEU A 122 -4.28 5.48 -9.98
C LEU A 122 -3.05 6.18 -10.56
N CYS A 123 -1.89 5.61 -10.37
CA CYS A 123 -0.62 6.14 -10.90
C CYS A 123 0.29 4.97 -11.29
N MET A 124 1.00 5.11 -12.40
CA MET A 124 2.02 4.15 -12.82
C MET A 124 3.06 4.00 -11.71
N ASP A 125 3.54 2.81 -11.50
CA ASP A 125 4.57 2.46 -10.53
C ASP A 125 4.23 2.83 -9.07
N TYR A 126 2.95 3.09 -8.77
CA TYR A 126 2.49 3.46 -7.44
C TYR A 126 1.65 2.35 -6.81
N TRP A 127 2.30 1.53 -6.04
CA TRP A 127 1.70 0.59 -5.11
C TRP A 127 2.37 0.73 -3.73
N THR A 128 1.68 0.36 -2.67
CA THR A 128 2.10 0.70 -1.31
C THR A 128 1.95 -0.49 -0.35
N GLU A 129 2.13 -0.20 0.94
CA GLU A 129 1.91 -1.15 2.03
C GLU A 129 0.57 -1.89 1.95
N LYS A 130 -0.45 -1.32 1.30
CA LYS A 130 -1.77 -1.96 1.23
C LYS A 130 -1.73 -3.27 0.44
N LEU A 131 -0.99 -3.28 -0.66
CA LEU A 131 -0.77 -4.50 -1.43
C LEU A 131 0.28 -5.38 -0.77
N ALA A 132 1.41 -4.80 -0.32
CA ALA A 132 2.47 -5.52 0.34
C ALA A 132 1.98 -6.27 1.58
N ASP A 133 1.21 -5.61 2.48
CA ASP A 133 0.65 -6.20 3.69
C ASP A 133 -0.25 -7.42 3.36
N SER A 134 -1.00 -7.35 2.26
CA SER A 134 -1.84 -8.46 1.81
C SER A 134 -1.01 -9.70 1.46
N TYR A 135 0.08 -9.53 0.71
CA TYR A 135 1.00 -10.61 0.37
C TYR A 135 1.76 -11.13 1.60
N LEU A 136 2.26 -10.22 2.45
CA LEU A 136 2.98 -10.60 3.67
C LEU A 136 2.11 -11.44 4.61
N ALA A 137 0.83 -11.12 4.70
CA ALA A 137 -0.14 -11.93 5.44
C ALA A 137 -0.55 -13.22 4.71
N GLY A 138 -0.16 -13.42 3.46
CA GLY A 138 -0.53 -14.57 2.63
C GLY A 138 -2.00 -14.59 2.21
N CYS A 139 -2.62 -13.41 2.07
CA CYS A 139 -3.98 -13.24 1.56
C CYS A 139 -3.98 -13.06 0.04
N HIS A 140 -5.08 -13.41 -0.63
CA HIS A 140 -5.28 -13.02 -2.02
C HIS A 140 -5.79 -11.58 -2.10
N PRO A 141 -5.03 -10.63 -2.69
CA PRO A 141 -5.46 -9.25 -2.82
C PRO A 141 -6.56 -9.07 -3.88
N ILE A 142 -7.57 -8.28 -3.54
CA ILE A 142 -8.51 -7.68 -4.49
C ILE A 142 -8.05 -6.24 -4.65
N TYR A 143 -7.42 -5.94 -5.78
CA TYR A 143 -6.57 -4.76 -5.94
C TYR A 143 -7.17 -3.66 -6.81
N TYR A 144 -7.07 -2.42 -6.33
CA TYR A 144 -7.34 -1.20 -7.10
C TYR A 144 -6.24 -0.18 -6.86
N GLY A 145 -5.46 0.15 -7.90
CA GLY A 145 -4.32 1.07 -7.75
C GLY A 145 -3.49 1.20 -9.01
N CYS A 146 -2.23 0.82 -8.93
CA CYS A 146 -1.22 0.91 -9.96
C CYS A 146 -1.68 0.26 -11.28
N PRO A 147 -1.78 1.01 -12.40
CA PRO A 147 -2.24 0.44 -13.67
C PRO A 147 -1.31 -0.64 -14.23
N ASN A 148 0.00 -0.46 -14.06
CA ASN A 148 1.03 -1.40 -14.52
C ASN A 148 1.50 -2.37 -13.43
N ILE A 149 0.64 -2.73 -12.49
CA ILE A 149 1.02 -3.65 -11.39
C ILE A 149 1.49 -5.02 -11.89
N SER A 150 1.11 -5.41 -13.10
CA SER A 150 1.55 -6.66 -13.75
C SER A 150 3.04 -6.64 -14.13
N ASP A 151 3.72 -5.48 -14.10
CA ASP A 151 5.17 -5.37 -14.30
C ASP A 151 5.93 -5.80 -13.03
N TYR A 152 5.24 -5.88 -11.89
CA TYR A 152 5.79 -6.20 -10.58
C TYR A 152 5.42 -7.60 -10.09
N PHE A 153 4.18 -8.01 -10.33
CA PHE A 153 3.64 -9.27 -9.81
C PHE A 153 2.86 -10.03 -10.88
N GLU A 154 2.86 -11.34 -10.77
CA GLU A 154 2.07 -12.22 -11.62
C GLU A 154 0.58 -11.90 -11.53
N GLN A 155 -0.13 -12.03 -12.66
CA GLN A 155 -1.56 -11.68 -12.71
C GLN A 155 -2.41 -12.54 -11.78
N ASP A 156 -2.05 -13.82 -11.62
CA ASP A 156 -2.79 -14.76 -10.79
C ASP A 156 -2.58 -14.52 -9.29
N SER A 157 -1.61 -13.68 -8.91
CA SER A 157 -1.37 -13.33 -7.51
C SER A 157 -2.43 -12.40 -6.92
N MET A 158 -3.25 -11.74 -7.76
CA MET A 158 -4.28 -10.78 -7.34
C MET A 158 -5.47 -10.74 -8.29
N THR A 159 -6.60 -10.24 -7.81
CA THR A 159 -7.77 -9.91 -8.64
C THR A 159 -7.90 -8.39 -8.77
N LYS A 160 -7.78 -7.85 -10.00
CA LYS A 160 -7.95 -6.41 -10.25
C LYS A 160 -9.43 -6.04 -10.31
N VAL A 161 -9.78 -4.92 -9.68
CA VAL A 161 -11.14 -4.39 -9.65
C VAL A 161 -11.16 -2.88 -9.92
N ASN A 162 -12.36 -2.35 -10.20
CA ASN A 162 -12.57 -0.91 -10.29
C ASN A 162 -13.62 -0.47 -9.26
N ILE A 163 -13.19 0.10 -8.14
CA ILE A 163 -14.10 0.51 -7.05
C ILE A 163 -15.13 1.57 -7.45
N ARG A 164 -14.97 2.25 -8.60
CA ARG A 164 -15.95 3.18 -9.14
C ARG A 164 -17.12 2.45 -9.79
N ASP A 165 -16.88 1.24 -10.27
CA ASP A 165 -17.95 0.28 -10.63
C ASP A 165 -18.22 -0.62 -9.41
N TYR A 166 -19.11 -0.13 -8.55
CA TYR A 166 -19.45 -0.84 -7.31
C TYR A 166 -20.03 -2.23 -7.57
N ASN A 167 -21.01 -2.32 -8.47
CA ASN A 167 -21.71 -3.58 -8.74
C ASN A 167 -20.78 -4.61 -9.40
N GLY A 168 -19.99 -4.18 -10.39
CA GLY A 168 -18.98 -5.04 -11.02
C GLY A 168 -17.96 -5.54 -10.01
N THR A 169 -17.47 -4.68 -9.11
CA THR A 169 -16.56 -5.08 -8.05
C THR A 169 -17.19 -6.11 -7.09
N ILE A 170 -18.41 -5.90 -6.65
CA ILE A 170 -19.10 -6.87 -5.76
C ILE A 170 -19.35 -8.21 -6.45
N ASN A 171 -19.74 -8.20 -7.71
CA ASN A 171 -19.92 -9.43 -8.48
C ASN A 171 -18.61 -10.20 -8.64
N THR A 172 -17.50 -9.50 -8.94
CA THR A 172 -16.15 -10.10 -8.97
C THR A 172 -15.78 -10.72 -7.61
N ILE A 173 -16.06 -10.01 -6.51
CA ILE A 173 -15.78 -10.53 -5.16
C ILE A 173 -16.57 -11.82 -4.88
N LYS A 174 -17.84 -11.88 -5.24
CA LYS A 174 -18.67 -13.08 -5.09
C LYS A 174 -18.13 -14.25 -5.92
N ASP A 175 -17.78 -13.99 -7.18
CA ASP A 175 -17.23 -15.00 -8.10
C ASP A 175 -15.92 -15.61 -7.56
N ILE A 176 -14.97 -14.79 -7.10
CA ILE A 176 -13.68 -15.30 -6.59
C ILE A 176 -13.85 -16.10 -5.29
N ILE A 177 -14.82 -15.74 -4.44
CA ILE A 177 -15.14 -16.48 -3.23
C ILE A 177 -15.78 -17.83 -3.57
N GLU A 178 -16.74 -17.84 -4.48
CA GLU A 178 -17.45 -19.06 -4.94
C GLU A 178 -16.47 -20.03 -5.60
N ARG A 179 -15.55 -19.54 -6.42
CA ARG A 179 -14.53 -20.35 -7.11
C ARG A 179 -13.32 -20.71 -6.25
N ASP A 180 -13.30 -20.26 -5.00
CA ASP A 180 -12.15 -20.41 -4.08
C ASP A 180 -10.80 -20.03 -4.71
N VAL A 181 -10.75 -18.85 -5.32
CA VAL A 181 -9.54 -18.32 -5.97
C VAL A 181 -8.37 -18.25 -5.00
N PHE A 182 -8.61 -18.06 -3.70
CA PHE A 182 -7.57 -18.13 -2.68
C PHE A 182 -6.73 -19.41 -2.76
N SER A 183 -7.41 -20.56 -2.86
CA SER A 183 -6.72 -21.86 -2.93
C SER A 183 -5.98 -22.06 -4.25
N THR A 184 -6.57 -21.65 -5.37
CA THR A 184 -5.96 -21.80 -6.70
C THR A 184 -4.81 -20.83 -6.97
N SER A 185 -4.82 -19.65 -6.34
CA SER A 185 -3.77 -18.64 -6.50
C SER A 185 -2.64 -18.74 -5.46
N ARG A 186 -2.67 -19.77 -4.59
CA ARG A 186 -1.78 -19.86 -3.43
C ARG A 186 -0.31 -19.72 -3.78
N GLU A 187 0.15 -20.41 -4.83
CA GLU A 187 1.54 -20.37 -5.28
C GLU A 187 1.95 -18.97 -5.76
N ALA A 188 1.13 -18.36 -6.59
CA ALA A 188 1.38 -16.99 -7.09
C ALA A 188 1.40 -15.94 -5.95
N VAL A 189 0.52 -16.09 -4.95
CA VAL A 189 0.52 -15.23 -3.76
C VAL A 189 1.80 -15.40 -2.93
N LEU A 190 2.28 -16.65 -2.76
CA LEU A 190 3.53 -16.91 -2.04
C LEU A 190 4.76 -16.42 -2.81
N THR A 191 4.77 -16.53 -4.13
CA THR A 191 5.79 -15.93 -4.99
C THR A 191 5.83 -14.41 -4.82
N ALA A 192 4.69 -13.75 -4.95
CA ALA A 192 4.58 -12.30 -4.74
C ALA A 192 5.01 -11.88 -3.32
N ARG A 193 4.68 -12.68 -2.30
CA ARG A 193 5.14 -12.46 -0.93
C ARG A 193 6.66 -12.48 -0.83
N ASN A 194 7.32 -13.45 -1.46
CA ASN A 194 8.78 -13.53 -1.48
C ASN A 194 9.39 -12.34 -2.24
N GLN A 195 8.80 -11.91 -3.34
CA GLN A 195 9.24 -10.70 -4.06
C GLN A 195 9.14 -9.45 -3.16
N VAL A 196 8.04 -9.28 -2.41
CA VAL A 196 7.90 -8.17 -1.44
C VAL A 196 9.01 -8.23 -0.39
N LEU A 197 9.32 -9.41 0.14
CA LEU A 197 10.34 -9.58 1.17
C LEU A 197 11.76 -9.36 0.63
N ASP A 198 12.07 -9.95 -0.51
CA ASP A 198 13.45 -10.07 -0.97
C ASP A 198 13.80 -9.01 -2.03
N GLU A 199 12.89 -8.69 -2.95
CA GLU A 199 13.19 -7.81 -4.08
C GLU A 199 12.76 -6.36 -3.81
N TYR A 200 11.53 -6.18 -3.26
CA TYR A 200 10.93 -4.86 -3.04
C TYR A 200 11.14 -4.32 -1.63
N ASN A 201 11.95 -4.99 -0.81
CA ASN A 201 12.42 -4.44 0.45
C ASN A 201 13.31 -3.22 0.20
N MET A 202 13.05 -2.12 0.89
CA MET A 202 13.76 -0.85 0.72
C MET A 202 15.28 -1.01 0.80
N PHE A 203 15.79 -1.84 1.71
CA PHE A 203 17.22 -2.05 1.86
C PHE A 203 17.82 -2.77 0.65
N ASN A 204 17.13 -3.76 0.09
CA ASN A 204 17.58 -4.45 -1.12
C ASN A 204 17.52 -3.55 -2.35
N LEU A 205 16.47 -2.73 -2.47
CA LEU A 205 16.38 -1.74 -3.55
C LEU A 205 17.54 -0.75 -3.49
N ILE A 206 17.85 -0.21 -2.30
CA ILE A 206 19.00 0.69 -2.13
C ILE A 206 20.32 -0.03 -2.44
N ALA A 207 20.52 -1.24 -1.91
CA ALA A 207 21.75 -2.01 -2.15
C ALA A 207 21.95 -2.30 -3.63
N ASN A 208 20.87 -2.66 -4.34
CA ASN A 208 20.92 -2.91 -5.79
C ASN A 208 21.25 -1.63 -6.57
N GLU A 209 20.72 -0.48 -6.19
CA GLU A 209 21.06 0.80 -6.85
C GLU A 209 22.51 1.20 -6.53
N VAL A 210 22.96 1.04 -5.30
CA VAL A 210 24.36 1.32 -4.93
C VAL A 210 25.33 0.40 -5.67
N SER A 211 25.00 -0.88 -5.86
CA SER A 211 25.85 -1.83 -6.58
C SER A 211 26.02 -1.51 -8.07
N LYS A 212 25.09 -0.76 -8.67
CA LYS A 212 25.18 -0.29 -10.07
C LYS A 212 26.11 0.90 -10.23
N ILE A 213 26.51 1.54 -9.13
CA ILE A 213 27.47 2.65 -9.16
C ILE A 213 28.87 2.07 -9.33
N ASP A 214 29.28 1.87 -10.60
CA ASP A 214 30.60 1.40 -10.96
C ASP A 214 31.66 2.44 -10.59
N SER A 215 32.31 2.22 -9.49
CA SER A 215 33.54 2.80 -9.01
C SER A 215 33.43 4.06 -8.10
N TYR A 216 34.28 4.03 -7.11
CA TYR A 216 34.62 5.10 -6.18
C TYR A 216 34.89 6.48 -6.85
N ASN A 217 35.38 6.49 -8.08
CA ASN A 217 35.64 7.71 -8.85
C ASN A 217 34.35 8.42 -9.30
N TYR A 218 33.27 7.70 -9.61
CA TYR A 218 31.98 8.29 -9.96
C TYR A 218 31.35 8.99 -8.75
N LEU A 219 31.53 8.45 -7.55
CA LEU A 219 31.08 9.07 -6.32
C LEU A 219 31.82 10.35 -6.00
N ILE A 220 33.13 10.43 -6.23
CA ILE A 220 33.92 11.62 -5.96
C ILE A 220 33.59 12.74 -6.95
N GLU A 221 33.41 12.47 -8.23
CA GLU A 221 33.03 13.48 -9.23
C GLU A 221 31.61 14.02 -9.03
N LYS A 222 30.67 13.21 -8.53
CA LYS A 222 29.29 13.67 -8.25
C LYS A 222 29.05 14.10 -6.80
N MET A 223 29.94 13.82 -5.89
CA MET A 223 29.91 14.35 -4.51
C MET A 223 30.47 15.78 -4.39
N SER A 224 30.52 16.56 -5.44
CA SER A 224 30.27 17.99 -5.29
C SER A 224 28.83 18.09 -4.79
N LEU A 225 28.65 17.84 -3.49
CA LEU A 225 27.39 18.00 -2.80
C LEU A 225 26.82 19.35 -3.23
N PRO A 226 25.57 19.39 -3.77
CA PRO A 226 24.93 20.68 -3.92
C PRO A 226 24.99 21.33 -2.55
N GLU A 227 25.62 22.48 -2.49
CA GLU A 227 25.72 23.29 -1.29
C GLU A 227 24.35 23.27 -0.64
N ILE A 228 24.25 22.60 0.50
CA ILE A 228 23.11 22.62 1.41
C ILE A 228 21.78 22.25 0.75
N ILE A 229 21.27 21.05 1.07
CA ILE A 229 19.84 20.76 0.94
C ILE A 229 19.10 21.67 1.92
N TYR A 230 18.74 22.85 1.46
CA TYR A 230 17.84 23.70 2.25
C TYR A 230 16.53 22.95 2.43
N PRO A 231 16.00 22.85 3.65
CA PRO A 231 14.62 22.45 3.83
C PRO A 231 13.78 23.38 2.96
N MET A 232 12.87 22.84 2.14
CA MET A 232 12.02 23.61 1.24
C MET A 232 11.41 24.76 2.05
N LYS A 233 11.88 25.99 1.85
CA LYS A 233 11.22 27.18 2.39
C LYS A 233 9.90 27.27 1.65
N TYR A 234 8.81 26.91 2.30
CA TYR A 234 7.49 27.20 1.81
C TYR A 234 7.40 28.71 1.64
N ASN A 235 7.15 29.17 0.41
CA ASN A 235 6.84 30.57 0.17
C ASN A 235 5.56 30.88 0.96
N LEU A 236 5.54 32.01 1.67
CA LEU A 236 4.38 32.45 2.46
C LEU A 236 3.08 32.43 1.63
N LYS A 237 3.17 32.72 0.33
CA LYS A 237 2.08 32.60 -0.65
C LYS A 237 1.53 31.19 -0.77
N ASP A 238 2.40 30.18 -0.86
CA ASP A 238 1.98 28.79 -0.98
C ASP A 238 1.33 28.28 0.31
N LEU A 239 1.81 28.77 1.46
CA LEU A 239 1.23 28.46 2.77
C LEU A 239 -0.15 29.09 2.96
N VAL A 240 -0.33 30.32 2.50
CA VAL A 240 -1.61 31.04 2.55
C VAL A 240 -2.62 30.40 1.59
N LEU A 241 -2.22 30.09 0.36
CA LEU A 241 -3.06 29.39 -0.61
C LEU A 241 -3.48 28.02 -0.12
N TYR A 242 -2.58 27.29 0.51
CA TYR A 242 -2.89 25.99 1.14
C TYR A 242 -3.92 26.13 2.28
N LYS A 243 -3.73 27.12 3.17
CA LYS A 243 -4.68 27.40 4.25
C LYS A 243 -6.06 27.84 3.73
N LEU A 244 -6.09 28.67 2.70
CA LEU A 244 -7.34 29.13 2.06
C LEU A 244 -8.05 27.96 1.35
N ALA A 245 -7.34 27.17 0.59
CA ALA A 245 -7.90 25.98 -0.07
C ALA A 245 -8.50 24.99 0.94
N ARG A 246 -7.88 24.84 2.10
CA ARG A 246 -8.37 24.00 3.20
C ARG A 246 -9.63 24.57 3.86
N LEU A 247 -9.71 25.90 4.03
CA LEU A 247 -10.88 26.61 4.58
C LEU A 247 -12.12 26.52 3.67
N PHE A 248 -11.91 26.55 2.36
CA PHE A 248 -13.00 26.57 1.38
C PHE A 248 -13.24 25.20 0.70
N ASN A 249 -12.60 24.10 1.16
CA ASN A 249 -12.69 22.78 0.53
C ASN A 249 -12.35 22.78 -0.98
N ILE A 250 -11.53 23.72 -1.44
CA ILE A 250 -11.08 23.83 -2.82
C ILE A 250 -9.88 22.91 -3.00
N VAL A 251 -9.96 22.03 -3.99
CA VAL A 251 -8.86 21.16 -4.40
C VAL A 251 -7.97 21.98 -5.33
N LEU A 252 -6.79 22.38 -4.85
CA LEU A 252 -5.72 22.92 -5.69
C LEU A 252 -4.93 21.80 -6.34
#